data_8bbeafa03f39d8e8733f11762bb6a692
#
_entry.id   8bbeafa03f39d8e8733f11762bb6a692
#
_cell.length_a   1.000
_cell.length_b   1.000
_cell.length_c   1.000
_cell.angle_alpha   90.00
_cell.angle_beta   90.00
_cell.angle_gamma   90.00
#
_symmetry.space_group_name_H-M   'P 1'
#
loop_
_entity.id
_entity.type
_entity.pdbx_description
1 polymer ?
#
loop_
_entity_poly.entity_id
_entity_poly.type
_entity_poly.pdbx_seq_one_letter_code
_entity_poly.pdbx_strand_id
1 'polypeptide(L)'
;AESTASEAQTPEKPAREKRPPRSMAPAAPAEPARQAQAGTPEGIAQQFLQDVTGLMGVPVAVHVSRDEEGNVLANMAGDAQGILIGRRGETLDALQYLTSLKVNHNREEYIRVNLDSEGYRQRREDALVRLANRMANRAKRTGRRVRMEPMNPYERRILHSALQSFPGIATHSEGED
;
A
#
# COMPACT_ATOMS: atom_id res chain seq x y z
N ALA A 1 -28.39 -46.55 37.78
CA ALA A 1 -28.82 -46.12 36.45
C ALA A 1 -27.79 -45.08 35.97
N GLU A 2 -26.85 -45.56 35.15
CA GLU A 2 -25.83 -44.76 34.51
C GLU A 2 -26.45 -43.96 33.37
N SER A 3 -26.06 -42.67 33.25
CA SER A 3 -26.40 -41.83 32.13
C SER A 3 -25.10 -41.28 31.55
N THR A 4 -24.65 -41.92 30.46
CA THR A 4 -23.53 -41.51 29.64
C THR A 4 -23.83 -40.25 28.83
N ALA A 5 -23.17 -39.14 29.12
CA ALA A 5 -23.18 -37.93 28.29
C ALA A 5 -22.17 -38.09 27.14
N SER A 6 -22.69 -38.03 25.90
CA SER A 6 -21.91 -38.06 24.67
C SER A 6 -21.34 -36.68 24.42
N GLU A 7 -20.02 -36.52 24.44
CA GLU A 7 -19.28 -35.32 24.01
C GLU A 7 -19.35 -35.19 22.48
N ALA A 8 -19.99 -34.16 22.02
CA ALA A 8 -19.94 -33.75 20.62
C ALA A 8 -18.63 -33.01 20.32
N GLN A 9 -17.74 -33.67 19.60
CA GLN A 9 -16.51 -33.05 19.08
C GLN A 9 -16.85 -32.07 17.94
N THR A 10 -16.58 -30.79 18.15
CA THR A 10 -16.60 -29.76 17.13
C THR A 10 -15.33 -29.89 16.28
N PRO A 11 -15.41 -29.91 14.95
CA PRO A 11 -14.21 -30.00 14.10
C PRO A 11 -13.43 -28.69 14.14
N GLU A 12 -12.18 -28.81 14.57
CA GLU A 12 -11.17 -27.75 14.61
C GLU A 12 -10.86 -27.27 13.18
N LYS A 13 -11.12 -26.00 12.89
CA LYS A 13 -10.76 -25.36 11.62
C LYS A 13 -9.24 -25.26 11.54
N PRO A 14 -8.59 -25.65 10.42
CA PRO A 14 -7.15 -25.53 10.28
C PRO A 14 -6.72 -24.05 10.37
N ALA A 15 -5.76 -23.79 11.24
CA ALA A 15 -5.13 -22.50 11.45
C ALA A 15 -4.52 -22.01 10.13
N ARG A 16 -5.04 -20.88 9.63
CA ARG A 16 -4.53 -20.20 8.44
C ARG A 16 -3.14 -19.67 8.75
N GLU A 17 -2.15 -20.33 8.20
CA GLU A 17 -0.73 -20.01 8.32
C GLU A 17 -0.51 -18.51 7.97
N LYS A 18 -0.06 -17.73 8.95
CA LYS A 18 0.25 -16.30 8.78
C LYS A 18 1.47 -16.19 7.89
N ARG A 19 1.28 -15.92 6.60
CA ARG A 19 2.36 -15.48 5.72
C ARG A 19 3.03 -14.25 6.36
N PRO A 20 4.35 -14.27 6.58
CA PRO A 20 5.07 -13.11 7.09
C PRO A 20 4.93 -11.96 6.09
N PRO A 21 4.89 -10.69 6.55
CA PRO A 21 4.91 -9.55 5.64
C PRO A 21 6.18 -9.62 4.78
N ARG A 22 6.01 -9.66 3.47
CA ARG A 22 7.13 -9.63 2.52
C ARG A 22 7.87 -8.31 2.72
N SER A 23 9.04 -8.39 3.30
CA SER A 23 10.00 -7.29 3.39
C SER A 23 10.33 -6.86 1.96
N MET A 24 9.82 -5.72 1.53
CA MET A 24 10.35 -5.04 0.35
C MET A 24 11.74 -4.54 0.73
N ALA A 25 12.76 -5.10 0.10
CA ALA A 25 14.12 -4.63 0.25
C ALA A 25 14.19 -3.11 -0.07
N PRO A 26 15.04 -2.32 0.64
CA PRO A 26 15.22 -0.91 0.32
C PRO A 26 15.68 -0.77 -1.12
N ALA A 27 15.05 0.15 -1.86
CA ALA A 27 15.40 0.44 -3.24
C ALA A 27 16.90 0.72 -3.38
N ALA A 28 17.57 -0.04 -4.23
CA ALA A 28 18.96 0.20 -4.60
C ALA A 28 19.11 1.62 -5.20
N PRO A 29 20.30 2.26 -5.08
CA PRO A 29 20.53 3.61 -5.61
C PRO A 29 20.22 3.65 -7.10
N ALA A 30 19.52 4.71 -7.53
CA ALA A 30 19.01 4.91 -8.86
C ALA A 30 20.11 4.82 -9.93
N GLU A 31 20.16 3.71 -10.65
CA GLU A 31 20.85 3.66 -11.94
C GLU A 31 20.12 4.60 -12.93
N PRO A 32 20.81 5.21 -13.92
CA PRO A 32 20.17 6.06 -14.91
C PRO A 32 19.02 5.31 -15.59
N ALA A 33 17.88 5.97 -15.70
CA ALA A 33 16.65 5.39 -16.23
C ALA A 33 16.90 4.77 -17.61
N ARG A 34 16.98 3.45 -17.68
CA ARG A 34 17.02 2.73 -18.98
C ARG A 34 15.66 2.94 -19.64
N GLN A 35 15.66 3.38 -20.89
CA GLN A 35 14.43 3.44 -21.67
C GLN A 35 13.93 2.02 -21.92
N ALA A 36 12.75 1.73 -21.40
CA ALA A 36 12.09 0.45 -21.70
C ALA A 36 11.66 0.41 -23.17
N GLN A 37 11.66 -0.77 -23.77
CA GLN A 37 11.30 -0.93 -25.18
C GLN A 37 9.85 -0.48 -25.41
N ALA A 38 9.63 0.32 -26.47
CA ALA A 38 8.30 0.75 -26.87
C ALA A 38 7.39 -0.46 -27.16
N GLY A 39 6.13 -0.39 -26.70
CA GLY A 39 5.15 -1.48 -26.89
C GLY A 39 5.19 -2.58 -25.84
N THR A 40 6.24 -2.66 -25.01
CA THR A 40 6.22 -3.53 -23.83
C THR A 40 5.38 -2.91 -22.70
N PRO A 41 4.85 -3.68 -21.75
CA PRO A 41 4.11 -3.14 -20.59
C PRO A 41 4.89 -2.10 -19.83
N GLU A 42 6.19 -2.30 -19.64
CA GLU A 42 7.11 -1.37 -18.97
C GLU A 42 7.27 -0.08 -19.78
N GLY A 43 7.46 -0.21 -21.11
CA GLY A 43 7.59 0.96 -22.00
C GLY A 43 6.32 1.78 -22.05
N ILE A 44 5.14 1.13 -22.09
CA ILE A 44 3.85 1.81 -22.03
C ILE A 44 3.68 2.54 -20.69
N ALA A 45 4.02 1.90 -19.57
CA ALA A 45 3.95 2.52 -18.25
C ALA A 45 4.90 3.71 -18.14
N GLN A 46 6.16 3.56 -18.58
CA GLN A 46 7.17 4.61 -18.54
C GLN A 46 6.74 5.83 -19.36
N GLN A 47 6.37 5.61 -20.63
CA GLN A 47 5.94 6.69 -21.52
C GLN A 47 4.72 7.42 -20.97
N PHE A 48 3.69 6.67 -20.53
CA PHE A 48 2.48 7.26 -19.97
C PHE A 48 2.76 8.14 -18.74
N LEU A 49 3.58 7.65 -17.81
CA LEU A 49 3.94 8.40 -16.61
C LEU A 49 4.76 9.66 -16.95
N GLN A 50 5.71 9.57 -17.89
CA GLN A 50 6.49 10.73 -18.35
C GLN A 50 5.59 11.77 -19.01
N ASP A 51 4.67 11.36 -19.89
CA ASP A 51 3.74 12.27 -20.56
C ASP A 51 2.83 12.97 -19.55
N VAL A 52 2.21 12.24 -18.64
CA VAL A 52 1.29 12.81 -17.64
C VAL A 52 2.02 13.74 -16.69
N THR A 53 3.17 13.34 -16.14
CA THR A 53 3.93 14.20 -15.23
C THR A 53 4.50 15.42 -15.93
N GLY A 54 4.90 15.29 -17.20
CA GLY A 54 5.29 16.42 -18.05
C GLY A 54 4.15 17.44 -18.25
N LEU A 55 2.93 16.96 -18.57
CA LEU A 55 1.73 17.80 -18.69
C LEU A 55 1.31 18.43 -17.35
N MET A 56 1.57 17.77 -16.22
CA MET A 56 1.37 18.36 -14.90
C MET A 56 2.41 19.44 -14.55
N GLY A 57 3.41 19.67 -15.40
CA GLY A 57 4.51 20.60 -15.13
C GLY A 57 5.52 20.06 -14.10
N VAL A 58 5.55 18.76 -13.88
CA VAL A 58 6.39 18.09 -12.87
C VAL A 58 7.17 16.97 -13.54
N PRO A 59 8.13 17.30 -14.44
CA PRO A 59 8.92 16.27 -15.10
C PRO A 59 9.77 15.50 -14.08
N VAL A 60 9.72 14.17 -14.17
CA VAL A 60 10.44 13.25 -13.26
C VAL A 60 11.13 12.14 -14.03
N ALA A 61 12.16 11.57 -13.44
CA ALA A 61 12.72 10.32 -13.91
C ALA A 61 11.79 9.16 -13.54
N VAL A 62 11.40 8.36 -14.53
CA VAL A 62 10.56 7.17 -14.33
C VAL A 62 11.40 5.93 -14.59
N HIS A 63 11.67 5.16 -13.55
CA HIS A 63 12.34 3.89 -13.61
C HIS A 63 11.31 2.77 -13.62
N VAL A 64 11.40 1.87 -14.59
CA VAL A 64 10.50 0.74 -14.71
C VAL A 64 11.28 -0.57 -14.74
N SER A 65 10.72 -1.58 -14.12
CA SER A 65 11.25 -2.94 -14.12
C SER A 65 10.09 -3.94 -14.06
N ARG A 66 10.40 -5.21 -14.19
CA ARG A 66 9.44 -6.30 -14.01
C ARG A 66 9.88 -7.17 -12.85
N ASP A 67 8.94 -7.62 -12.04
CA ASP A 67 9.22 -8.62 -11.01
C ASP A 67 9.20 -10.06 -11.59
N GLU A 68 9.52 -11.04 -10.76
CA GLU A 68 9.52 -12.47 -11.12
C GLU A 68 8.12 -12.99 -11.51
N GLU A 69 7.07 -12.32 -11.06
CA GLU A 69 5.67 -12.65 -11.35
C GLU A 69 5.18 -11.99 -12.65
N GLY A 70 6.02 -11.18 -13.31
CA GLY A 70 5.67 -10.46 -14.55
C GLY A 70 4.94 -9.13 -14.34
N ASN A 71 4.80 -8.65 -13.09
CA ASN A 71 4.19 -7.37 -12.78
C ASN A 71 5.13 -6.21 -13.12
N VAL A 72 4.58 -5.07 -13.50
CA VAL A 72 5.33 -3.84 -13.75
C VAL A 72 5.57 -3.10 -12.42
N LEU A 73 6.83 -2.84 -12.11
CA LEU A 73 7.26 -2.01 -11.00
C LEU A 73 7.74 -0.67 -11.57
N ALA A 74 7.08 0.41 -11.22
CA ALA A 74 7.45 1.76 -11.63
C ALA A 74 7.82 2.60 -10.39
N ASN A 75 8.92 3.34 -10.49
CA ASN A 75 9.34 4.27 -9.44
C ASN A 75 9.63 5.64 -10.05
N MET A 76 9.01 6.67 -9.47
CA MET A 76 9.21 8.06 -9.88
C MET A 76 10.19 8.74 -8.94
N ALA A 77 11.20 9.40 -9.52
CA ALA A 77 12.22 10.13 -8.78
C ALA A 77 12.32 11.58 -9.30
N GLY A 78 12.40 12.57 -8.40
CA GLY A 78 12.52 13.98 -8.77
C GLY A 78 12.16 14.92 -7.61
N ASP A 79 12.38 16.22 -7.82
CA ASP A 79 12.28 17.24 -6.75
C ASP A 79 10.84 17.58 -6.33
N ALA A 80 9.85 17.29 -7.17
CA ALA A 80 8.46 17.67 -6.93
C ALA A 80 7.58 16.51 -6.41
N GLN A 81 8.13 15.62 -5.62
CA GLN A 81 7.46 14.44 -5.07
C GLN A 81 6.13 14.76 -4.35
N GLY A 82 6.06 15.89 -3.66
CA GLY A 82 4.85 16.28 -2.94
C GLY A 82 3.61 16.40 -3.84
N ILE A 83 3.78 16.85 -5.09
CA ILE A 83 2.68 16.97 -6.09
C ILE A 83 2.29 15.57 -6.58
N LEU A 84 3.27 14.72 -6.87
CA LEU A 84 3.04 13.37 -7.40
C LEU A 84 2.47 12.39 -6.36
N ILE A 85 2.83 12.58 -5.11
CA ILE A 85 2.27 11.83 -3.99
C ILE A 85 0.87 12.34 -3.67
N GLY A 86 0.73 13.66 -3.61
CA GLY A 86 -0.50 14.31 -3.21
C GLY A 86 -0.79 14.15 -1.71
N ARG A 87 -2.00 14.53 -1.31
CA ARG A 87 -2.43 14.39 0.07
C ARG A 87 -2.57 12.91 0.43
N ARG A 88 -1.71 12.42 1.33
CA ARG A 88 -1.73 11.02 1.82
C ARG A 88 -1.53 9.93 0.76
N GLY A 89 -0.97 10.29 -0.40
CA GLY A 89 -0.75 9.34 -1.50
C GLY A 89 -1.89 9.23 -2.50
N GLU A 90 -2.94 10.07 -2.39
CA GLU A 90 -4.11 10.04 -3.29
C GLU A 90 -3.74 10.23 -4.76
N THR A 91 -2.82 11.16 -5.07
CA THR A 91 -2.35 11.37 -6.45
C THR A 91 -1.55 10.17 -6.95
N LEU A 92 -0.70 9.62 -6.10
CA LEU A 92 0.09 8.44 -6.43
C LEU A 92 -0.80 7.22 -6.74
N ASP A 93 -1.86 7.02 -5.96
CA ASP A 93 -2.83 5.95 -6.18
C ASP A 93 -3.63 6.17 -7.47
N ALA A 94 -4.03 7.41 -7.78
CA ALA A 94 -4.70 7.76 -9.03
C ALA A 94 -3.79 7.52 -10.25
N LEU A 95 -2.52 7.95 -10.18
CA LEU A 95 -1.53 7.70 -11.24
C LEU A 95 -1.29 6.21 -11.44
N GLN A 96 -1.19 5.41 -10.37
CA GLN A 96 -1.08 3.96 -10.46
C GLN A 96 -2.28 3.35 -11.17
N TYR A 97 -3.48 3.77 -10.81
CA TYR A 97 -4.73 3.27 -11.41
C TYR A 97 -4.79 3.57 -12.91
N LEU A 98 -4.53 4.82 -13.31
CA LEU A 98 -4.52 5.23 -14.71
C LEU A 98 -3.43 4.51 -15.51
N THR A 99 -2.23 4.35 -14.93
CA THR A 99 -1.15 3.58 -15.56
C THR A 99 -1.54 2.12 -15.75
N SER A 100 -2.20 1.52 -14.77
CA SER A 100 -2.72 0.16 -14.86
C SER A 100 -3.75 0.01 -15.98
N LEU A 101 -4.68 0.96 -16.12
CA LEU A 101 -5.63 0.97 -17.25
C LEU A 101 -4.92 1.07 -18.59
N LYS A 102 -3.92 1.95 -18.70
CA LYS A 102 -3.16 2.16 -19.95
C LYS A 102 -2.35 0.93 -20.35
N VAL A 103 -1.69 0.30 -19.39
CA VAL A 103 -0.88 -0.92 -19.61
C VAL A 103 -1.76 -2.09 -20.03
N ASN A 104 -2.95 -2.23 -19.43
CA ASN A 104 -3.85 -3.35 -19.69
C ASN A 104 -4.85 -3.10 -20.83
N HIS A 105 -4.78 -1.94 -21.48
CA HIS A 105 -5.65 -1.65 -22.63
C HIS A 105 -5.40 -2.64 -23.77
N ASN A 106 -6.46 -3.32 -24.21
CA ASN A 106 -6.43 -4.36 -25.26
C ASN A 106 -5.53 -5.58 -24.94
N ARG A 107 -5.38 -5.97 -23.68
CA ARG A 107 -4.68 -7.17 -23.25
C ARG A 107 -5.67 -8.22 -22.74
N GLU A 108 -5.42 -9.49 -23.06
CA GLU A 108 -6.18 -10.62 -22.53
C GLU A 108 -5.75 -10.96 -21.11
N GLU A 109 -4.44 -10.91 -20.82
CA GLU A 109 -3.89 -11.15 -19.50
C GLU A 109 -3.65 -9.85 -18.75
N TYR A 110 -4.18 -9.78 -17.52
CA TYR A 110 -4.02 -8.62 -16.66
C TYR A 110 -2.62 -8.57 -16.04
N ILE A 111 -1.91 -7.49 -16.29
CA ILE A 111 -0.60 -7.19 -15.68
C ILE A 111 -0.79 -6.20 -14.55
N ARG A 112 -0.34 -6.57 -13.36
CA ARG A 112 -0.38 -5.68 -12.22
C ARG A 112 0.69 -4.61 -12.36
N VAL A 113 0.32 -3.35 -12.07
CA VAL A 113 1.22 -2.21 -12.03
C VAL A 113 1.35 -1.73 -10.59
N ASN A 114 2.58 -1.66 -10.09
CA ASN A 114 2.89 -1.10 -8.78
C ASN A 114 3.70 0.19 -9.00
N LEU A 115 3.15 1.31 -8.57
CA LEU A 115 3.78 2.62 -8.68
C LEU A 115 4.19 3.12 -7.29
N ASP A 116 5.42 3.59 -7.17
CA ASP A 116 5.91 4.24 -5.95
C ASP A 116 6.72 5.51 -6.29
N SER A 117 6.93 6.33 -5.30
CA SER A 117 7.78 7.52 -5.38
C SER A 117 8.78 7.47 -4.24
N GLU A 118 10.00 7.02 -4.56
CA GLU A 118 11.15 6.94 -3.64
C GLU A 118 10.83 6.29 -2.27
N GLY A 119 10.04 5.23 -2.25
CA GLY A 119 9.69 4.52 -1.02
C GLY A 119 8.66 5.24 -0.16
N TYR A 120 7.81 6.10 -0.76
CA TYR A 120 6.77 6.82 -0.02
C TYR A 120 5.81 5.88 0.71
N ARG A 121 5.37 4.78 0.06
CA ARG A 121 4.39 3.87 0.65
C ARG A 121 4.88 3.30 1.97
N GLN A 122 6.14 2.86 2.04
CA GLN A 122 6.73 2.35 3.28
C GLN A 122 6.86 3.45 4.35
N ARG A 123 7.36 4.63 3.96
CA ARG A 123 7.46 5.77 4.90
C ARG A 123 6.09 6.18 5.45
N ARG A 124 5.04 6.13 4.63
CA ARG A 124 3.66 6.43 5.04
C ARG A 124 3.14 5.39 6.03
N GLU A 125 3.34 4.10 5.76
CA GLU A 125 2.97 3.02 6.67
C GLU A 125 3.64 3.18 8.03
N ASP A 126 4.96 3.39 8.06
CA ASP A 126 5.71 3.63 9.30
C ASP A 126 5.19 4.86 10.07
N ALA A 127 4.84 5.93 9.33
CA ALA A 127 4.27 7.12 9.95
C ALA A 127 2.89 6.85 10.59
N LEU A 128 2.06 6.03 9.96
CA LEU A 128 0.76 5.60 10.48
C LEU A 128 0.92 4.73 11.72
N VAL A 129 1.85 3.78 11.74
CA VAL A 129 2.17 2.96 12.91
C VAL A 129 2.63 3.84 14.08
N ARG A 130 3.54 4.80 13.82
CA ARG A 130 3.98 5.76 14.85
C ARG A 130 2.82 6.62 15.35
N LEU A 131 1.92 7.06 14.47
CA LEU A 131 0.73 7.81 14.83
C LEU A 131 -0.20 6.98 15.72
N ALA A 132 -0.49 5.73 15.34
CA ALA A 132 -1.30 4.80 16.10
C ALA A 132 -0.79 4.65 17.54
N ASN A 133 0.48 4.36 17.70
CA ASN A 133 1.11 4.21 19.02
C ASN A 133 1.03 5.49 19.87
N ARG A 134 1.24 6.67 19.26
CA ARG A 134 1.08 7.95 19.98
C ARG A 134 -0.35 8.16 20.46
N MET A 135 -1.35 7.85 19.61
CA MET A 135 -2.76 8.03 19.95
C MET A 135 -3.22 7.02 21.01
N ALA A 136 -2.75 5.77 20.93
CA ALA A 136 -3.01 4.74 21.93
C ALA A 136 -2.47 5.15 23.31
N ASN A 137 -1.22 5.62 23.38
CA ASN A 137 -0.63 6.12 24.62
C ASN A 137 -1.38 7.33 25.17
N ARG A 138 -1.85 8.24 24.31
CA ARG A 138 -2.68 9.37 24.72
C ARG A 138 -4.01 8.89 25.29
N ALA A 139 -4.71 7.99 24.62
CA ALA A 139 -5.98 7.41 25.09
C ALA A 139 -5.80 6.74 26.46
N LYS A 140 -4.76 5.92 26.61
CA LYS A 140 -4.45 5.22 27.88
C LYS A 140 -4.17 6.19 29.01
N ARG A 141 -3.40 7.26 28.76
CA ARG A 141 -3.06 8.27 29.77
C ARG A 141 -4.25 9.11 30.20
N THR A 142 -5.13 9.47 29.25
CA THR A 142 -6.26 10.37 29.52
C THR A 142 -7.54 9.65 29.91
N GLY A 143 -7.64 8.33 29.69
CA GLY A 143 -8.87 7.55 29.86
C GLY A 143 -9.99 7.95 28.90
N ARG A 144 -9.69 8.74 27.86
CA ARG A 144 -10.68 9.29 26.94
C ARG A 144 -10.53 8.69 25.54
N ARG A 145 -11.66 8.60 24.83
CA ARG A 145 -11.69 8.25 23.41
C ARG A 145 -10.87 9.28 22.61
N VAL A 146 -10.05 8.79 21.67
CA VAL A 146 -9.29 9.62 20.73
C VAL A 146 -9.82 9.34 19.35
N ARG A 147 -10.35 10.35 18.69
CA ARG A 147 -10.78 10.28 17.30
C ARG A 147 -9.60 10.66 16.39
N MET A 148 -9.42 9.90 15.32
CA MET A 148 -8.41 10.16 14.30
C MET A 148 -9.05 10.81 13.08
N GLU A 149 -8.23 11.40 12.23
CA GLU A 149 -8.68 11.96 10.96
C GLU A 149 -9.22 10.85 10.02
N PRO A 150 -10.13 11.19 9.09
CA PRO A 150 -10.58 10.25 8.07
C PRO A 150 -9.40 9.67 7.28
N MET A 151 -9.46 8.37 7.01
CA MET A 151 -8.41 7.60 6.33
C MET A 151 -9.06 6.58 5.39
N ASN A 152 -8.36 6.22 4.33
CA ASN A 152 -8.83 5.17 3.44
C ASN A 152 -8.84 3.78 4.14
N PRO A 153 -9.54 2.77 3.60
CA PRO A 153 -9.67 1.46 4.23
C PRO A 153 -8.35 0.76 4.49
N TYR A 154 -7.36 0.95 3.60
CA TYR A 154 -6.03 0.37 3.75
C TYR A 154 -5.28 0.97 4.94
N GLU A 155 -5.28 2.30 5.07
CA GLU A 155 -4.66 3.00 6.20
C GLU A 155 -5.32 2.63 7.54
N ARG A 156 -6.66 2.53 7.57
CA ARG A 156 -7.39 2.06 8.77
C ARG A 156 -6.96 0.66 9.19
N ARG A 157 -6.72 -0.24 8.21
CA ARG A 157 -6.23 -1.60 8.49
C ARG A 157 -4.84 -1.60 9.11
N ILE A 158 -3.93 -0.74 8.64
CA ILE A 158 -2.58 -0.58 9.23
C ILE A 158 -2.70 -0.20 10.71
N LEU A 159 -3.54 0.79 11.02
CA LEU A 159 -3.77 1.24 12.40
C LEU A 159 -4.35 0.14 13.28
N HIS A 160 -5.36 -0.59 12.81
CA HIS A 160 -5.94 -1.71 13.53
C HIS A 160 -4.92 -2.80 13.80
N SER A 161 -4.12 -3.18 12.79
CA SER A 161 -3.06 -4.18 12.95
C SER A 161 -1.99 -3.74 13.93
N ALA A 162 -1.55 -2.48 13.87
CA ALA A 162 -0.54 -1.94 14.77
C ALA A 162 -0.99 -1.91 16.24
N LEU A 163 -2.30 -1.75 16.48
CA LEU A 163 -2.86 -1.65 17.83
C LEU A 163 -3.52 -2.94 18.33
N GLN A 164 -3.58 -3.99 17.52
CA GLN A 164 -4.22 -5.26 17.89
C GLN A 164 -3.65 -5.89 19.16
N SER A 165 -2.34 -5.76 19.35
CA SER A 165 -1.64 -6.28 20.53
C SER A 165 -1.39 -5.21 21.60
N PHE A 166 -1.91 -3.98 21.44
CA PHE A 166 -1.67 -2.90 22.39
C PHE A 166 -2.58 -3.07 23.62
N PRO A 167 -2.02 -3.28 24.84
CA PRO A 167 -2.81 -3.62 26.02
C PRO A 167 -3.73 -2.48 26.48
N GLY A 168 -5.02 -2.79 26.65
CA GLY A 168 -6.02 -1.86 27.17
C GLY A 168 -6.55 -0.84 26.18
N ILE A 169 -6.34 -1.06 24.86
CA ILE A 169 -6.88 -0.23 23.78
C ILE A 169 -7.75 -1.10 22.86
N ALA A 170 -8.92 -0.58 22.54
CA ALA A 170 -9.80 -1.10 21.50
C ALA A 170 -9.89 -0.06 20.37
N THR A 171 -9.95 -0.55 19.12
CA THR A 171 -10.05 0.30 17.93
C THR A 171 -11.27 -0.11 17.11
N HIS A 172 -12.01 0.87 16.59
CA HIS A 172 -13.12 0.65 15.66
C HIS A 172 -13.14 1.76 14.62
N SER A 173 -13.70 1.47 13.45
CA SER A 173 -13.91 2.46 12.39
C SER A 173 -15.31 3.05 12.51
N GLU A 174 -15.43 4.35 12.28
CA GLU A 174 -16.70 5.09 12.22
C GLU A 174 -16.80 5.74 10.83
N GLY A 175 -18.00 5.78 10.26
CA GLY A 175 -18.29 6.40 8.96
C GLY A 175 -18.32 5.37 7.81
N GLU A 176 -18.89 5.83 6.70
CA GLU A 176 -18.89 5.15 5.41
C GLU A 176 -17.72 5.64 4.56
N ASP A 177 -17.27 4.83 3.60
CA ASP A 177 -16.22 5.20 2.64
C ASP A 177 -16.84 5.85 1.40
#